data_c2b49de97274e8d64776f3b436569bc8
#
_entry.id   c2b49de97274e8d64776f3b436569bc8
#
_cell.length_a   1.000
_cell.length_b   1.000
_cell.length_c   1.000
_cell.angle_alpha   90.00
_cell.angle_beta   90.00
_cell.angle_gamma   90.00
#
_symmetry.space_group_name_H-M   'P 1'
#
loop_
_entity.id
_entity.type
_entity.pdbx_description
1 polymer ?
#
loop_
_entity_poly.entity_id
_entity_poly.type
_entity_poly.pdbx_seq_one_letter_code
_entity_poly.pdbx_strand_id
1 'polypeptide(L)'
;MALTEHTAAAADSVAEHSETIGTWIQHHLQNTSAWHVFPGLELHLPHISPFHFLGMTIDLSIHNHVVMLWIAGFFTLLLFRLSYKKGQMIPKGFGVLMELLVVFVRDEVAIANMGEKEGRRFTPFLITVFFFILISNLMGLIPMFSTSTGNINVTLALALVTFGSTQYFGVKEQGFLGYYKNLVPHGVPILLWPLMFVIEIMGLIAKHVALTIRLFANMVAGHIVLFAFLGLIIMFKTIYISPVSVGFGIFVYFLELLVAFIQAYIFTVLSALFIGMSVNPEH
;
A
#
# COMPACT_ATOMS: atom_id res chain seq x y z
N MET A 1 24.85 28.87 -38.40
CA MET A 1 25.48 27.53 -38.29
C MET A 1 25.93 27.24 -36.84
N ALA A 2 26.69 28.07 -36.16
CA ALA A 2 27.13 27.86 -34.77
C ALA A 2 25.98 27.79 -33.72
N LEU A 3 24.90 28.53 -33.89
CA LEU A 3 23.73 28.51 -32.97
C LEU A 3 22.94 27.21 -33.07
N THR A 4 22.85 26.58 -34.25
CA THR A 4 22.17 25.31 -34.47
C THR A 4 22.95 24.12 -33.93
N GLU A 5 24.30 24.17 -33.98
CA GLU A 5 25.17 23.16 -33.40
C GLU A 5 25.15 23.21 -31.86
N HIS A 6 25.12 24.39 -31.25
CA HIS A 6 24.99 24.55 -29.81
C HIS A 6 23.65 24.08 -29.28
N THR A 7 22.55 24.29 -30.01
CA THR A 7 21.22 23.81 -29.62
C THR A 7 21.09 22.30 -29.78
N ALA A 8 21.71 21.70 -30.82
CA ALA A 8 21.73 20.25 -31.00
C ALA A 8 22.53 19.54 -29.89
N ALA A 9 23.76 20.04 -29.61
CA ALA A 9 24.60 19.49 -28.54
C ALA A 9 23.94 19.62 -27.15
N ALA A 10 23.22 20.71 -26.88
CA ALA A 10 22.44 20.87 -25.66
C ALA A 10 21.26 19.91 -25.61
N ALA A 11 20.56 19.67 -26.72
CA ALA A 11 19.48 18.70 -26.81
C ALA A 11 19.96 17.27 -26.60
N ASP A 12 21.07 16.90 -27.21
CA ASP A 12 21.69 15.56 -27.04
C ASP A 12 22.16 15.32 -25.60
N SER A 13 22.79 16.32 -24.96
CA SER A 13 23.19 16.22 -23.56
C SER A 13 22.01 16.13 -22.61
N VAL A 14 20.90 16.79 -22.90
CA VAL A 14 19.65 16.71 -22.14
C VAL A 14 19.02 15.32 -22.31
N ALA A 15 19.02 14.78 -23.53
CA ALA A 15 18.50 13.44 -23.81
C ALA A 15 19.32 12.35 -23.08
N GLU A 16 20.65 12.41 -23.16
CA GLU A 16 21.55 11.47 -22.48
C GLU A 16 21.39 11.51 -20.94
N HIS A 17 21.23 12.71 -20.36
CA HIS A 17 20.97 12.86 -18.93
C HIS A 17 19.59 12.39 -18.52
N SER A 18 18.58 12.58 -19.37
CA SER A 18 17.22 12.11 -19.11
C SER A 18 17.13 10.57 -19.14
N GLU A 19 17.84 9.91 -20.05
CA GLU A 19 17.98 8.45 -20.06
C GLU A 19 18.69 7.94 -18.80
N THR A 20 19.76 8.61 -18.38
CA THR A 20 20.49 8.25 -17.16
C THR A 20 19.64 8.41 -15.91
N ILE A 21 18.84 9.47 -15.80
CA ILE A 21 17.91 9.69 -14.68
C ILE A 21 16.78 8.66 -14.71
N GLY A 22 16.22 8.38 -15.88
CA GLY A 22 15.18 7.36 -16.06
C GLY A 22 15.66 5.96 -15.64
N THR A 23 16.83 5.55 -16.06
CA THR A 23 17.45 4.27 -15.66
C THR A 23 17.77 4.24 -14.18
N TRP A 24 18.24 5.33 -13.60
CA TRP A 24 18.50 5.46 -12.17
C TRP A 24 17.22 5.33 -11.33
N ILE A 25 16.13 6.02 -11.72
CA ILE A 25 14.82 5.90 -11.08
C ILE A 25 14.32 4.45 -11.17
N GLN A 26 14.40 3.86 -12.36
CA GLN A 26 13.98 2.48 -12.59
C GLN A 26 14.76 1.50 -11.71
N HIS A 27 16.07 1.67 -11.58
CA HIS A 27 16.90 0.82 -10.74
C HIS A 27 16.55 0.91 -9.25
N HIS A 28 16.13 2.10 -8.76
CA HIS A 28 15.71 2.29 -7.37
C HIS A 28 14.30 1.73 -7.08
N LEU A 29 13.45 1.65 -8.12
CA LEU A 29 12.10 1.08 -7.99
C LEU A 29 12.06 -0.44 -8.23
N GLN A 30 13.11 -1.01 -8.85
CA GLN A 30 13.18 -2.43 -9.13
C GLN A 30 13.43 -3.26 -7.86
N ASN A 31 12.97 -4.52 -7.94
CA ASN A 31 13.24 -5.55 -6.94
C ASN A 31 14.73 -5.91 -6.96
N THR A 32 15.51 -5.41 -6.01
CA THR A 32 16.92 -5.76 -5.87
C THR A 32 17.10 -6.82 -4.78
N SER A 33 18.00 -7.78 -5.04
CA SER A 33 18.45 -8.77 -4.06
C SER A 33 19.52 -8.22 -3.10
N ALA A 34 19.95 -6.98 -3.31
CA ALA A 34 20.89 -6.27 -2.46
C ALA A 34 20.21 -5.08 -1.79
N TRP A 35 20.27 -5.02 -0.47
CA TRP A 35 19.76 -3.88 0.29
C TRP A 35 20.90 -2.89 0.54
N HIS A 36 20.78 -1.70 -0.02
CA HIS A 36 21.72 -0.60 0.19
C HIS A 36 21.33 0.16 1.46
N VAL A 37 21.87 -0.23 2.60
CA VAL A 37 21.55 0.40 3.89
C VAL A 37 22.19 1.78 4.01
N PHE A 38 23.44 1.92 3.55
CA PHE A 38 24.21 3.17 3.48
C PHE A 38 25.09 3.16 2.23
N PRO A 39 25.55 4.33 1.74
CA PRO A 39 26.57 4.36 0.70
C PRO A 39 27.80 3.55 1.12
N GLY A 40 28.01 2.40 0.48
CA GLY A 40 29.12 1.49 0.76
C GLY A 40 28.80 0.27 1.63
N LEU A 41 27.58 0.12 2.15
CA LEU A 41 27.15 -1.08 2.87
C LEU A 41 26.01 -1.77 2.09
N GLU A 42 26.36 -2.80 1.34
CA GLU A 42 25.43 -3.65 0.60
C GLU A 42 25.21 -4.95 1.38
N LEU A 43 23.98 -5.19 1.78
CA LEU A 43 23.59 -6.44 2.42
C LEU A 43 23.02 -7.38 1.34
N HIS A 44 23.78 -8.41 0.97
CA HIS A 44 23.29 -9.44 0.07
C HIS A 44 22.28 -10.34 0.79
N LEU A 45 21.06 -10.34 0.28
CA LEU A 45 19.98 -11.18 0.81
C LEU A 45 20.10 -12.61 0.27
N PRO A 46 19.71 -13.63 1.05
CA PRO A 46 19.79 -15.02 0.63
C PRO A 46 18.91 -15.28 -0.60
N HIS A 47 19.52 -15.72 -1.67
CA HIS A 47 18.86 -16.10 -2.91
C HIS A 47 18.55 -17.60 -2.88
N ILE A 48 17.26 -17.93 -3.03
CA ILE A 48 16.76 -19.30 -3.13
C ILE A 48 16.53 -19.59 -4.62
N SER A 49 17.08 -20.69 -5.13
CA SER A 49 16.88 -21.06 -6.54
C SER A 49 15.38 -21.20 -6.84
N PRO A 50 14.88 -20.53 -7.88
CA PRO A 50 13.46 -20.63 -8.24
C PRO A 50 13.11 -22.08 -8.60
N PHE A 51 12.00 -22.59 -8.09
CA PHE A 51 11.52 -23.91 -8.44
C PHE A 51 10.29 -23.82 -9.36
N HIS A 52 10.16 -24.80 -10.26
CA HIS A 52 9.07 -24.86 -11.20
C HIS A 52 7.98 -25.75 -10.64
N PHE A 53 6.77 -25.20 -10.46
CA PHE A 53 5.60 -25.94 -10.02
C PHE A 53 4.42 -25.64 -10.96
N LEU A 54 3.82 -26.68 -11.55
CA LEU A 54 2.69 -26.57 -12.51
C LEU A 54 2.95 -25.59 -13.68
N GLY A 55 4.18 -25.49 -14.19
CA GLY A 55 4.51 -24.59 -15.31
C GLY A 55 4.71 -23.11 -14.91
N MET A 56 4.60 -22.78 -13.62
CA MET A 56 4.93 -21.47 -13.07
C MET A 56 6.28 -21.53 -12.37
N THR A 57 7.11 -20.50 -12.59
CA THR A 57 8.35 -20.30 -11.84
C THR A 57 8.01 -19.58 -10.54
N ILE A 58 8.18 -20.26 -9.40
CA ILE A 58 7.99 -19.67 -8.08
C ILE A 58 9.36 -19.33 -7.53
N ASP A 59 9.61 -18.04 -7.35
CA ASP A 59 10.81 -17.51 -6.72
C ASP A 59 10.48 -17.15 -5.26
N LEU A 60 11.06 -17.90 -4.33
CA LEU A 60 10.93 -17.69 -2.88
C LEU A 60 12.11 -16.91 -2.30
N SER A 61 12.93 -16.28 -3.15
CA SER A 61 14.06 -15.48 -2.67
C SER A 61 13.58 -14.32 -1.80
N ILE A 62 14.32 -14.06 -0.73
CA ILE A 62 14.01 -12.94 0.16
C ILE A 62 14.49 -11.67 -0.52
N HIS A 63 13.53 -10.93 -1.08
CA HIS A 63 13.78 -9.62 -1.67
C HIS A 63 13.67 -8.52 -0.62
N ASN A 64 14.22 -7.37 -0.92
CA ASN A 64 14.23 -6.19 -0.06
C ASN A 64 12.82 -5.83 0.48
N HIS A 65 11.78 -5.93 -0.35
CA HIS A 65 10.39 -5.64 0.05
C HIS A 65 9.85 -6.59 1.12
N VAL A 66 10.27 -7.87 1.14
CA VAL A 66 9.86 -8.84 2.17
C VAL A 66 10.48 -8.49 3.52
N VAL A 67 11.76 -8.09 3.52
CA VAL A 67 12.45 -7.62 4.72
C VAL A 67 11.77 -6.37 5.28
N MET A 68 11.44 -5.41 4.41
CA MET A 68 10.72 -4.19 4.80
C MET A 68 9.33 -4.49 5.39
N LEU A 69 8.63 -5.49 4.85
CA LEU A 69 7.35 -5.94 5.37
C LEU A 69 7.48 -6.53 6.80
N TRP A 70 8.52 -7.30 7.06
CA TRP A 70 8.80 -7.80 8.41
C TRP A 70 9.17 -6.68 9.37
N ILE A 71 9.97 -5.72 8.93
CA ILE A 71 10.34 -4.53 9.70
C ILE A 71 9.09 -3.70 10.01
N ALA A 72 8.20 -3.49 9.04
CA ALA A 72 6.92 -2.78 9.25
C ALA A 72 6.04 -3.51 10.29
N GLY A 73 5.93 -4.84 10.20
CA GLY A 73 5.24 -5.65 11.20
C GLY A 73 5.86 -5.52 12.60
N PHE A 74 7.18 -5.58 12.69
CA PHE A 74 7.90 -5.38 13.94
C PHE A 74 7.65 -3.98 14.53
N PHE A 75 7.75 -2.93 13.72
CA PHE A 75 7.47 -1.56 14.17
C PHE A 75 6.01 -1.39 14.59
N THR A 76 5.06 -2.03 13.90
CA THR A 76 3.65 -2.02 14.30
C THR A 76 3.49 -2.62 15.70
N LEU A 77 4.06 -3.79 15.97
CA LEU A 77 4.02 -4.42 17.29
C LEU A 77 4.73 -3.59 18.36
N LEU A 78 5.90 -3.04 18.02
CA LEU A 78 6.68 -2.19 18.93
C LEU A 78 5.91 -0.93 19.31
N LEU A 79 5.24 -0.30 18.35
CA LEU A 79 4.44 0.90 18.54
C LEU A 79 3.32 0.66 19.56
N PHE A 80 2.56 -0.44 19.41
CA PHE A 80 1.53 -0.82 20.39
C PHE A 80 2.12 -1.14 21.76
N ARG A 81 3.24 -1.85 21.80
CA ARG A 81 3.91 -2.20 23.08
C ARG A 81 4.43 -0.98 23.82
N LEU A 82 4.98 0.00 23.11
CA LEU A 82 5.48 1.26 23.72
C LEU A 82 4.34 2.17 24.18
N SER A 83 3.21 2.15 23.45
CA SER A 83 2.02 2.95 23.77
C SER A 83 1.27 2.41 24.98
N TYR A 84 1.32 1.09 25.21
CA TYR A 84 0.63 0.44 26.32
C TYR A 84 1.49 0.44 27.58
N LYS A 85 1.08 1.22 28.58
CA LYS A 85 1.69 1.21 29.92
C LYS A 85 0.75 0.52 30.91
N LYS A 86 1.16 -0.65 31.39
CA LYS A 86 0.40 -1.40 32.40
C LYS A 86 0.16 -0.55 33.65
N GLY A 87 -1.10 -0.42 34.08
CA GLY A 87 -1.47 0.32 35.30
C GLY A 87 -1.83 1.80 35.11
N GLN A 88 -1.77 2.37 33.92
CA GLN A 88 -2.29 3.71 33.63
C GLN A 88 -3.71 3.61 33.05
N MET A 89 -4.69 4.16 33.76
CA MET A 89 -6.08 4.25 33.25
C MET A 89 -6.24 5.34 32.18
N ILE A 90 -5.39 6.37 32.21
CA ILE A 90 -5.41 7.49 31.25
C ILE A 90 -4.06 7.54 30.56
N PRO A 91 -4.00 7.30 29.23
CA PRO A 91 -2.74 7.40 28.50
C PRO A 91 -2.22 8.84 28.50
N LYS A 92 -0.90 9.01 28.44
CA LYS A 92 -0.23 10.31 28.39
C LYS A 92 0.74 10.37 27.21
N GLY A 93 0.94 11.58 26.67
CA GLY A 93 1.89 11.82 25.57
C GLY A 93 1.51 11.04 24.31
N PHE A 94 2.44 10.26 23.76
CA PHE A 94 2.24 9.50 22.52
C PHE A 94 1.09 8.46 22.63
N GLY A 95 0.83 7.92 23.82
CA GLY A 95 -0.28 7.01 24.06
C GLY A 95 -1.65 7.62 23.76
N VAL A 96 -1.82 8.94 23.95
CA VAL A 96 -3.08 9.65 23.62
C VAL A 96 -3.31 9.66 22.12
N LEU A 97 -2.25 9.90 21.31
CA LEU A 97 -2.37 9.85 19.85
C LEU A 97 -2.75 8.45 19.36
N MET A 98 -2.16 7.42 19.96
CA MET A 98 -2.48 6.03 19.60
C MET A 98 -3.92 5.67 19.98
N GLU A 99 -4.36 6.08 21.17
CA GLU A 99 -5.74 5.88 21.60
C GLU A 99 -6.72 6.58 20.66
N LEU A 100 -6.45 7.85 20.30
CA LEU A 100 -7.27 8.61 19.35
C LEU A 100 -7.42 7.87 18.00
N LEU A 101 -6.32 7.36 17.44
CA LEU A 101 -6.36 6.62 16.18
C LEU A 101 -7.09 5.27 16.34
N VAL A 102 -6.91 4.57 17.45
CA VAL A 102 -7.62 3.31 17.73
C VAL A 102 -9.11 3.56 17.88
N VAL A 103 -9.53 4.60 18.62
CA VAL A 103 -10.93 4.99 18.77
C VAL A 103 -11.51 5.42 17.43
N PHE A 104 -10.77 6.21 16.64
CA PHE A 104 -11.17 6.59 15.29
C PHE A 104 -11.43 5.38 14.40
N VAL A 105 -10.52 4.41 14.33
CA VAL A 105 -10.71 3.20 13.52
C VAL A 105 -11.86 2.35 14.05
N ARG A 106 -12.05 2.28 15.37
CA ARG A 106 -13.17 1.54 15.98
C ARG A 106 -14.53 2.18 15.65
N ASP A 107 -14.67 3.49 15.89
CA ASP A 107 -15.98 4.14 15.87
C ASP A 107 -16.34 4.59 14.46
N GLU A 108 -15.43 5.29 13.76
CA GLU A 108 -15.68 5.87 12.44
C GLU A 108 -15.49 4.87 11.28
N VAL A 109 -14.74 3.78 11.50
CA VAL A 109 -14.50 2.80 10.44
C VAL A 109 -15.22 1.49 10.74
N ALA A 110 -14.95 0.84 11.86
CA ALA A 110 -15.49 -0.49 12.13
C ALA A 110 -16.99 -0.42 12.44
N ILE A 111 -17.40 0.35 13.46
CA ILE A 111 -18.79 0.42 13.90
C ILE A 111 -19.67 1.10 12.84
N ALA A 112 -19.19 2.18 12.22
CA ALA A 112 -19.94 2.89 11.19
C ALA A 112 -20.30 2.03 9.96
N ASN A 113 -19.41 1.09 9.57
CA ASN A 113 -19.61 0.27 8.37
C ASN A 113 -20.16 -1.14 8.63
N MET A 114 -20.08 -1.64 9.87
CA MET A 114 -20.43 -3.03 10.21
C MET A 114 -21.51 -3.12 11.30
N GLY A 115 -21.91 -1.99 11.90
CA GLY A 115 -22.76 -1.94 13.08
C GLY A 115 -21.99 -2.25 14.36
N GLU A 116 -22.64 -2.03 15.52
CA GLU A 116 -21.94 -2.06 16.81
C GLU A 116 -21.39 -3.44 17.18
N LYS A 117 -22.16 -4.50 16.96
CA LYS A 117 -21.79 -5.87 17.33
C LYS A 117 -20.61 -6.37 16.51
N GLU A 118 -20.74 -6.37 15.19
CA GLU A 118 -19.70 -6.86 14.29
C GLU A 118 -18.53 -5.88 14.21
N GLY A 119 -18.78 -4.58 14.22
CA GLY A 119 -17.73 -3.56 14.27
C GLY A 119 -16.78 -3.77 15.46
N ARG A 120 -17.28 -3.99 16.67
CA ARG A 120 -16.45 -4.30 17.85
C ARG A 120 -15.67 -5.62 17.68
N ARG A 121 -16.27 -6.63 17.06
CA ARG A 121 -15.63 -7.94 16.80
C ARG A 121 -14.46 -7.82 15.84
N PHE A 122 -14.62 -7.03 14.76
CA PHE A 122 -13.58 -6.88 13.72
C PHE A 122 -12.61 -5.72 13.97
N THR A 123 -12.86 -4.88 14.97
CA THR A 123 -11.98 -3.76 15.36
C THR A 123 -10.50 -4.17 15.49
N PRO A 124 -10.10 -5.26 16.18
CA PRO A 124 -8.68 -5.62 16.29
C PRO A 124 -8.02 -5.92 14.94
N PHE A 125 -8.74 -6.58 14.04
CA PHE A 125 -8.26 -6.86 12.68
C PHE A 125 -8.08 -5.55 11.89
N LEU A 126 -9.09 -4.68 11.89
CA LEU A 126 -9.06 -3.42 11.15
C LEU A 126 -7.98 -2.46 11.67
N ILE A 127 -7.79 -2.40 13.00
CA ILE A 127 -6.69 -1.64 13.61
C ILE A 127 -5.33 -2.18 13.13
N THR A 128 -5.17 -3.50 13.12
CA THR A 128 -3.90 -4.12 12.65
C THR A 128 -3.64 -3.77 11.19
N VAL A 129 -4.64 -3.87 10.32
CA VAL A 129 -4.54 -3.51 8.90
C VAL A 129 -4.20 -2.02 8.74
N PHE A 130 -4.90 -1.14 9.45
CA PHE A 130 -4.68 0.31 9.39
C PHE A 130 -3.24 0.69 9.76
N PHE A 131 -2.78 0.27 10.95
CA PHE A 131 -1.46 0.62 11.42
C PHE A 131 -0.35 -0.05 10.60
N PHE A 132 -0.55 -1.28 10.17
CA PHE A 132 0.41 -1.98 9.32
C PHE A 132 0.63 -1.25 7.99
N ILE A 133 -0.46 -0.85 7.31
CA ILE A 133 -0.37 -0.10 6.05
C ILE A 133 0.19 1.30 6.29
N LEU A 134 -0.26 1.99 7.34
CA LEU A 134 0.24 3.31 7.69
C LEU A 134 1.76 3.29 7.92
N ILE A 135 2.25 2.36 8.73
CA ILE A 135 3.68 2.23 9.03
C ILE A 135 4.45 1.82 7.77
N SER A 136 3.93 0.88 6.96
CA SER A 136 4.54 0.49 5.70
C SER A 136 4.70 1.67 4.74
N ASN A 137 3.68 2.51 4.63
CA ASN A 137 3.70 3.71 3.79
C ASN A 137 4.66 4.77 4.36
N LEU A 138 4.62 5.01 5.68
CA LEU A 138 5.53 5.96 6.33
C LEU A 138 7.00 5.54 6.22
N MET A 139 7.29 4.24 6.33
CA MET A 139 8.63 3.72 6.10
C MET A 139 9.09 3.97 4.66
N GLY A 140 8.20 3.84 3.69
CA GLY A 140 8.49 4.13 2.30
C GLY A 140 8.88 5.59 2.03
N LEU A 141 8.44 6.54 2.85
CA LEU A 141 8.85 7.94 2.73
C LEU A 141 10.32 8.17 3.12
N ILE A 142 10.94 7.25 3.84
CA ILE A 142 12.34 7.36 4.23
C ILE A 142 13.20 6.84 3.07
N PRO A 143 14.07 7.67 2.44
CA PRO A 143 14.79 7.30 1.22
C PRO A 143 15.72 6.09 1.37
N MET A 144 16.08 5.72 2.59
CA MET A 144 16.94 4.56 2.89
C MET A 144 16.17 3.23 2.96
N PHE A 145 14.84 3.31 3.11
CA PHE A 145 13.98 2.13 3.13
C PHE A 145 13.32 1.93 1.76
N SER A 146 13.38 0.70 1.27
CA SER A 146 12.61 0.34 0.08
C SER A 146 11.13 0.28 0.45
N THR A 147 10.28 0.86 -0.38
CA THR A 147 8.85 0.90 -0.15
C THR A 147 8.25 -0.50 -0.31
N SER A 148 7.84 -1.14 0.79
CA SER A 148 7.19 -2.45 0.73
C SER A 148 5.90 -2.42 -0.10
N THR A 149 5.09 -1.37 0.04
CA THR A 149 3.84 -1.15 -0.71
C THR A 149 4.06 -0.67 -2.15
N GLY A 150 5.29 -0.34 -2.55
CA GLY A 150 5.70 -0.09 -3.93
C GLY A 150 5.88 -1.36 -4.77
N ASN A 151 5.67 -2.54 -4.18
CA ASN A 151 5.66 -3.82 -4.90
C ASN A 151 4.22 -4.33 -5.02
N ILE A 152 3.79 -4.59 -6.27
CA ILE A 152 2.42 -5.05 -6.55
C ILE A 152 2.09 -6.39 -5.87
N ASN A 153 3.08 -7.28 -5.68
CA ASN A 153 2.87 -8.55 -5.01
C ASN A 153 2.53 -8.38 -3.52
N VAL A 154 3.14 -7.40 -2.86
CA VAL A 154 2.86 -7.07 -1.46
C VAL A 154 1.45 -6.48 -1.31
N THR A 155 1.09 -5.54 -2.18
CA THR A 155 -0.25 -4.92 -2.15
C THR A 155 -1.34 -5.90 -2.53
N LEU A 156 -1.05 -6.81 -3.47
CA LEU A 156 -1.94 -7.92 -3.82
C LEU A 156 -2.12 -8.88 -2.64
N ALA A 157 -1.04 -9.24 -1.94
CA ALA A 157 -1.13 -10.11 -0.76
C ALA A 157 -2.02 -9.49 0.34
N LEU A 158 -1.90 -8.18 0.60
CA LEU A 158 -2.76 -7.48 1.55
C LEU A 158 -4.24 -7.48 1.11
N ALA A 159 -4.49 -7.23 -0.18
CA ALA A 159 -5.85 -7.29 -0.73
C ALA A 159 -6.42 -8.73 -0.69
N LEU A 160 -5.59 -9.75 -0.92
CA LEU A 160 -5.98 -11.16 -0.80
C LEU A 160 -6.30 -11.56 0.65
N VAL A 161 -5.59 -11.02 1.65
CA VAL A 161 -5.94 -11.22 3.06
C VAL A 161 -7.32 -10.65 3.37
N THR A 162 -7.63 -9.44 2.88
CA THR A 162 -8.96 -8.83 3.02
C THR A 162 -10.02 -9.64 2.27
N PHE A 163 -9.75 -10.02 1.03
CA PHE A 163 -10.64 -10.86 0.22
C PHE A 163 -10.92 -12.19 0.90
N GLY A 164 -9.87 -12.89 1.36
CA GLY A 164 -10.00 -14.16 2.08
C GLY A 164 -10.79 -14.01 3.38
N SER A 165 -10.58 -12.92 4.12
CA SER A 165 -11.37 -12.59 5.31
C SER A 165 -12.84 -12.37 4.98
N THR A 166 -13.14 -11.61 3.92
CA THR A 166 -14.50 -11.40 3.43
C THR A 166 -15.20 -12.71 3.09
N GLN A 167 -14.53 -13.59 2.31
CA GLN A 167 -15.07 -14.89 1.96
C GLN A 167 -15.25 -15.81 3.18
N TYR A 168 -14.22 -15.90 4.03
CA TYR A 168 -14.24 -16.77 5.20
C TYR A 168 -15.35 -16.40 6.19
N PHE A 169 -15.47 -15.12 6.54
CA PHE A 169 -16.46 -14.68 7.50
C PHE A 169 -17.87 -14.68 6.90
N GLY A 170 -18.03 -14.32 5.62
CA GLY A 170 -19.30 -14.42 4.93
C GLY A 170 -19.83 -15.86 4.86
N VAL A 171 -18.99 -16.80 4.49
CA VAL A 171 -19.35 -18.23 4.46
C VAL A 171 -19.62 -18.78 5.87
N LYS A 172 -18.86 -18.33 6.86
CA LYS A 172 -19.03 -18.78 8.26
C LYS A 172 -20.37 -18.34 8.87
N GLU A 173 -20.82 -17.13 8.58
CA GLU A 173 -22.07 -16.59 9.15
C GLU A 173 -23.32 -17.06 8.35
N GLN A 174 -23.23 -17.16 7.03
CA GLN A 174 -24.38 -17.48 6.17
C GLN A 174 -24.40 -18.95 5.66
N GLY A 175 -23.30 -19.69 5.87
CA GLY A 175 -23.07 -20.97 5.21
C GLY A 175 -22.67 -20.82 3.75
N PHE A 176 -22.03 -21.87 3.20
CA PHE A 176 -21.45 -21.81 1.84
C PHE A 176 -22.51 -21.49 0.76
N LEU A 177 -23.59 -22.25 0.71
CA LEU A 177 -24.66 -22.03 -0.28
C LEU A 177 -25.44 -20.73 -0.02
N GLY A 178 -25.64 -20.35 1.24
CA GLY A 178 -26.33 -19.13 1.62
C GLY A 178 -25.57 -17.89 1.16
N TYR A 179 -24.28 -17.84 1.41
CA TYR A 179 -23.42 -16.73 1.04
C TYR A 179 -23.45 -16.45 -0.47
N TYR A 180 -23.22 -17.47 -1.31
CA TYR A 180 -23.20 -17.28 -2.75
C TYR A 180 -24.58 -17.04 -3.35
N LYS A 181 -25.65 -17.56 -2.72
CA LYS A 181 -27.03 -17.24 -3.12
C LYS A 181 -27.40 -15.79 -2.81
N ASN A 182 -26.99 -15.28 -1.64
CA ASN A 182 -27.26 -13.91 -1.22
C ASN A 182 -26.37 -12.86 -1.91
N LEU A 183 -25.38 -13.30 -2.68
CA LEU A 183 -24.57 -12.40 -3.50
C LEU A 183 -25.42 -11.72 -4.60
N VAL A 184 -26.45 -12.42 -5.08
CA VAL A 184 -27.40 -11.86 -6.05
C VAL A 184 -28.51 -11.09 -5.31
N PRO A 185 -28.75 -9.80 -5.67
CA PRO A 185 -29.78 -8.99 -5.03
C PRO A 185 -31.18 -9.63 -5.07
N HIS A 186 -31.95 -9.43 -4.01
CA HIS A 186 -33.31 -9.94 -3.94
C HIS A 186 -34.21 -9.23 -4.97
N GLY A 187 -35.16 -9.99 -5.57
CA GLY A 187 -36.09 -9.45 -6.57
C GLY A 187 -35.63 -9.57 -8.03
N VAL A 188 -34.49 -10.13 -8.30
CA VAL A 188 -34.04 -10.40 -9.68
C VAL A 188 -34.82 -11.58 -10.28
N PRO A 189 -35.43 -11.44 -11.48
CA PRO A 189 -36.09 -12.56 -12.17
C PRO A 189 -35.13 -13.74 -12.38
N ILE A 190 -35.63 -14.97 -12.20
CA ILE A 190 -34.80 -16.18 -12.22
C ILE A 190 -34.02 -16.37 -13.55
N LEU A 191 -34.55 -15.84 -14.65
CA LEU A 191 -33.90 -15.85 -15.97
C LEU A 191 -32.60 -15.00 -15.99
N LEU A 192 -32.55 -13.92 -15.22
CA LEU A 192 -31.39 -13.01 -15.13
C LEU A 192 -30.41 -13.41 -14.01
N TRP A 193 -30.79 -14.38 -13.20
CA TRP A 193 -30.00 -14.79 -12.03
C TRP A 193 -28.56 -15.23 -12.37
N PRO A 194 -28.31 -16.06 -13.42
CA PRO A 194 -26.94 -16.45 -13.78
C PRO A 194 -26.07 -15.26 -14.22
N LEU A 195 -26.69 -14.31 -14.94
CA LEU A 195 -25.98 -13.10 -15.40
C LEU A 195 -25.59 -12.22 -14.22
N MET A 196 -26.53 -11.97 -13.29
CA MET A 196 -26.27 -11.17 -12.10
C MET A 196 -25.22 -11.81 -11.20
N PHE A 197 -25.26 -13.13 -11.05
CA PHE A 197 -24.24 -13.85 -10.27
C PHE A 197 -22.82 -13.64 -10.82
N VAL A 198 -22.65 -13.71 -12.14
CA VAL A 198 -21.35 -13.45 -12.78
C VAL A 198 -20.93 -12.00 -12.57
N ILE A 199 -21.85 -11.03 -12.69
CA ILE A 199 -21.56 -9.61 -12.49
C ILE A 199 -21.13 -9.35 -11.04
N GLU A 200 -21.80 -9.93 -10.04
CA GLU A 200 -21.45 -9.76 -8.63
C GLU A 200 -20.07 -10.37 -8.29
N ILE A 201 -19.76 -11.55 -8.81
CA ILE A 201 -18.43 -12.15 -8.65
C ILE A 201 -17.36 -11.27 -9.30
N MET A 202 -17.58 -10.80 -10.52
CA MET A 202 -16.66 -9.91 -11.22
C MET A 202 -16.49 -8.60 -10.44
N GLY A 203 -17.57 -8.03 -9.91
CA GLY A 203 -17.56 -6.84 -9.07
C GLY A 203 -16.74 -7.05 -7.80
N LEU A 204 -16.91 -8.18 -7.14
CA LEU A 204 -16.17 -8.52 -5.93
C LEU A 204 -14.66 -8.65 -6.19
N ILE A 205 -14.26 -9.29 -7.27
CA ILE A 205 -12.86 -9.38 -7.69
C ILE A 205 -12.33 -7.99 -8.06
N ALA A 206 -13.07 -7.23 -8.86
CA ALA A 206 -12.67 -5.90 -9.33
C ALA A 206 -12.43 -4.92 -8.16
N LYS A 207 -13.24 -4.98 -7.10
CA LYS A 207 -13.05 -4.16 -5.88
C LYS A 207 -11.69 -4.43 -5.23
N HIS A 208 -11.27 -5.67 -5.09
CA HIS A 208 -9.99 -6.04 -4.48
C HIS A 208 -8.79 -5.76 -5.41
N VAL A 209 -8.95 -5.94 -6.72
CA VAL A 209 -7.95 -5.52 -7.72
C VAL A 209 -7.75 -4.01 -7.68
N ALA A 210 -8.84 -3.23 -7.64
CA ALA A 210 -8.77 -1.78 -7.52
C ALA A 210 -8.06 -1.32 -6.23
N LEU A 211 -8.28 -2.04 -5.12
CA LEU A 211 -7.62 -1.79 -3.84
C LEU A 211 -6.10 -2.04 -3.93
N THR A 212 -5.70 -3.14 -4.58
CA THR A 212 -4.29 -3.47 -4.87
C THR A 212 -3.61 -2.39 -5.70
N ILE A 213 -4.21 -2.03 -6.84
CA ILE A 213 -3.65 -1.05 -7.77
C ILE A 213 -3.54 0.32 -7.11
N ARG A 214 -4.55 0.74 -6.35
CA ARG A 214 -4.54 2.04 -5.67
C ARG A 214 -3.38 2.16 -4.69
N LEU A 215 -3.15 1.13 -3.85
CA LEU A 215 -2.06 1.15 -2.88
C LEU A 215 -0.69 1.17 -3.57
N PHE A 216 -0.51 0.34 -4.59
CA PHE A 216 0.70 0.28 -5.40
C PHE A 216 0.96 1.59 -6.15
N ALA A 217 -0.04 2.07 -6.92
CA ALA A 217 0.12 3.22 -7.81
C ALA A 217 0.41 4.51 -7.04
N ASN A 218 -0.25 4.75 -5.90
CA ASN A 218 0.00 5.94 -5.08
C ASN A 218 1.45 6.00 -4.62
N MET A 219 2.00 4.87 -4.19
CA MET A 219 3.36 4.80 -3.66
C MET A 219 4.42 4.96 -4.75
N VAL A 220 4.22 4.29 -5.90
CA VAL A 220 5.13 4.39 -7.04
C VAL A 220 5.08 5.79 -7.66
N ALA A 221 3.88 6.36 -7.83
CA ALA A 221 3.72 7.70 -8.41
C ALA A 221 4.39 8.78 -7.55
N GLY A 222 4.22 8.74 -6.23
CA GLY A 222 4.86 9.67 -5.31
C GLY A 222 6.38 9.65 -5.43
N HIS A 223 6.99 8.47 -5.38
CA HIS A 223 8.45 8.34 -5.56
C HIS A 223 8.95 8.80 -6.91
N ILE A 224 8.23 8.49 -8.00
CA ILE A 224 8.61 8.97 -9.34
C ILE A 224 8.63 10.51 -9.38
N VAL A 225 7.61 11.16 -8.81
CA VAL A 225 7.53 12.63 -8.79
C VAL A 225 8.64 13.23 -7.95
N LEU A 226 8.91 12.68 -6.77
CA LEU A 226 9.99 13.13 -5.88
C LEU A 226 11.36 13.01 -6.56
N PHE A 227 11.64 11.85 -7.16
CA PHE A 227 12.89 11.63 -7.89
C PHE A 227 13.01 12.50 -9.15
N ALA A 228 11.90 12.79 -9.83
CA ALA A 228 11.90 13.70 -10.97
C ALA A 228 12.33 15.12 -10.56
N PHE A 229 11.81 15.66 -9.43
CA PHE A 229 12.25 16.97 -8.93
C PHE A 229 13.72 16.99 -8.50
N LEU A 230 14.21 15.93 -7.87
CA LEU A 230 15.64 15.82 -7.53
C LEU A 230 16.50 15.69 -8.80
N GLY A 231 16.02 14.93 -9.79
CA GLY A 231 16.69 14.77 -11.08
C GLY A 231 16.82 16.08 -11.87
N LEU A 232 15.87 17.01 -11.75
CA LEU A 232 15.96 18.34 -12.37
C LEU A 232 17.21 19.10 -11.93
N ILE A 233 17.63 18.99 -10.67
CA ILE A 233 18.85 19.66 -10.16
C ILE A 233 20.09 19.10 -10.87
N ILE A 234 20.13 17.79 -11.06
CA ILE A 234 21.27 17.09 -11.72
C ILE A 234 21.29 17.44 -13.21
N MET A 235 20.11 17.47 -13.87
CA MET A 235 19.97 17.71 -15.29
C MET A 235 20.40 19.11 -15.71
N PHE A 236 19.94 20.12 -14.99
CA PHE A 236 20.24 21.52 -15.34
C PHE A 236 21.60 21.99 -14.85
N LYS A 237 22.28 21.27 -13.97
CA LYS A 237 23.60 21.63 -13.38
C LYS A 237 23.69 23.09 -12.91
N THR A 238 22.56 23.70 -12.59
CA THR A 238 22.45 25.13 -12.28
C THR A 238 21.91 25.29 -10.87
N ILE A 239 22.68 25.92 -9.98
CA ILE A 239 22.31 26.12 -8.58
C ILE A 239 21.05 27.00 -8.42
N TYR A 240 20.71 27.82 -9.43
CA TYR A 240 19.55 28.70 -9.39
C TYR A 240 18.21 27.94 -9.44
N ILE A 241 18.19 26.70 -9.99
CA ILE A 241 17.00 25.84 -10.04
C ILE A 241 16.83 25.07 -8.74
N SER A 242 17.91 24.85 -7.99
CA SER A 242 17.90 24.07 -6.77
C SER A 242 16.86 24.54 -5.73
N PRO A 243 16.71 25.84 -5.40
CA PRO A 243 15.71 26.25 -4.39
C PRO A 243 14.28 25.94 -4.82
N VAL A 244 13.96 26.08 -6.10
CA VAL A 244 12.63 25.80 -6.65
C VAL A 244 12.37 24.30 -6.62
N SER A 245 13.32 23.49 -7.10
CA SER A 245 13.20 22.03 -7.14
C SER A 245 13.10 21.42 -5.74
N VAL A 246 13.91 21.89 -4.79
CA VAL A 246 13.86 21.46 -3.39
C VAL A 246 12.55 21.89 -2.74
N GLY A 247 12.07 23.11 -3.00
CA GLY A 247 10.79 23.61 -2.50
C GLY A 247 9.61 22.73 -2.95
N PHE A 248 9.57 22.40 -4.25
CA PHE A 248 8.57 21.46 -4.78
C PHE A 248 8.75 20.04 -4.23
N GLY A 249 9.98 19.55 -4.08
CA GLY A 249 10.27 18.27 -3.47
C GLY A 249 9.75 18.16 -2.03
N ILE A 250 9.94 19.20 -1.21
CA ILE A 250 9.40 19.28 0.16
C ILE A 250 7.87 19.29 0.12
N PHE A 251 7.26 20.05 -0.78
CA PHE A 251 5.81 20.09 -0.93
C PHE A 251 5.25 18.71 -1.29
N VAL A 252 5.86 18.01 -2.25
CA VAL A 252 5.47 16.66 -2.65
C VAL A 252 5.63 15.68 -1.49
N TYR A 253 6.71 15.80 -0.70
CA TYR A 253 6.93 14.95 0.48
C TYR A 253 5.80 15.11 1.52
N PHE A 254 5.31 16.32 1.75
CA PHE A 254 4.14 16.54 2.62
C PHE A 254 2.86 15.96 2.02
N LEU A 255 2.69 16.05 0.70
CA LEU A 255 1.57 15.39 0.02
C LEU A 255 1.64 13.87 0.17
N GLU A 256 2.81 13.26 0.01
CA GLU A 256 3.00 11.82 0.21
C GLU A 256 2.69 11.40 1.65
N LEU A 257 3.08 12.20 2.64
CA LEU A 257 2.74 11.95 4.05
C LEU A 257 1.21 11.94 4.25
N LEU A 258 0.51 12.91 3.68
CA LEU A 258 -0.96 12.98 3.72
C LEU A 258 -1.58 11.76 3.01
N VAL A 259 -1.09 11.43 1.81
CA VAL A 259 -1.56 10.30 1.01
C VAL A 259 -1.31 8.97 1.74
N ALA A 260 -0.18 8.81 2.44
CA ALA A 260 0.13 7.62 3.23
C ALA A 260 -0.93 7.35 4.30
N PHE A 261 -1.40 8.42 4.98
CA PHE A 261 -2.47 8.32 5.97
C PHE A 261 -3.84 8.02 5.33
N ILE A 262 -4.21 8.80 4.31
CA ILE A 262 -5.47 8.62 3.58
C ILE A 262 -5.55 7.22 2.98
N GLN A 263 -4.46 6.70 2.45
CA GLN A 263 -4.42 5.37 1.85
C GLN A 263 -4.65 4.25 2.87
N ALA A 264 -4.04 4.35 4.07
CA ALA A 264 -4.31 3.41 5.15
C ALA A 264 -5.78 3.47 5.59
N TYR A 265 -6.34 4.67 5.69
CA TYR A 265 -7.76 4.89 6.01
C TYR A 265 -8.68 4.27 4.96
N ILE A 266 -8.50 4.61 3.67
CA ILE A 266 -9.36 4.10 2.58
C ILE A 266 -9.29 2.57 2.50
N PHE A 267 -8.10 1.99 2.63
CA PHE A 267 -7.95 0.53 2.62
C PHE A 267 -8.75 -0.11 3.76
N THR A 268 -8.65 0.46 4.95
CA THR A 268 -9.33 -0.08 6.14
C THR A 268 -10.84 0.09 6.06
N VAL A 269 -11.34 1.24 5.58
CA VAL A 269 -12.78 1.48 5.36
C VAL A 269 -13.36 0.49 4.35
N LEU A 270 -12.67 0.30 3.21
CA LEU A 270 -13.15 -0.64 2.19
C LEU A 270 -13.11 -2.08 2.70
N SER A 271 -12.08 -2.44 3.50
CA SER A 271 -12.01 -3.75 4.14
C SER A 271 -13.18 -3.95 5.12
N ALA A 272 -13.49 -2.95 5.95
CA ALA A 272 -14.64 -2.98 6.85
C ALA A 272 -15.96 -3.12 6.08
N LEU A 273 -16.15 -2.32 5.03
CA LEU A 273 -17.34 -2.36 4.18
C LEU A 273 -17.54 -3.75 3.54
N PHE A 274 -16.47 -4.33 2.96
CA PHE A 274 -16.58 -5.64 2.29
C PHE A 274 -16.85 -6.77 3.26
N ILE A 275 -16.21 -6.78 4.43
CA ILE A 275 -16.48 -7.76 5.48
C ILE A 275 -17.89 -7.53 6.05
N GLY A 276 -18.28 -6.27 6.31
CA GLY A 276 -19.61 -5.91 6.82
C GLY A 276 -20.73 -6.41 5.92
N MET A 277 -20.65 -6.13 4.62
CA MET A 277 -21.62 -6.62 3.62
C MET A 277 -21.66 -8.14 3.52
N SER A 278 -20.52 -8.82 3.74
CA SER A 278 -20.48 -10.28 3.69
C SER A 278 -21.05 -10.96 4.93
N VAL A 279 -20.98 -10.30 6.08
CA VAL A 279 -21.48 -10.83 7.36
C VAL A 279 -22.95 -10.49 7.59
N ASN A 280 -23.37 -9.27 7.22
CA ASN A 280 -24.76 -8.80 7.34
C ASN A 280 -25.33 -8.49 5.95
N PRO A 281 -25.97 -9.46 5.30
CA PRO A 281 -26.55 -9.28 3.97
C PRO A 281 -27.92 -8.57 3.98
N GLU A 282 -28.21 -7.75 4.98
CA GLU A 282 -29.42 -6.94 5.03
C GLU A 282 -29.33 -5.77 4.04
N HIS A 283 -29.64 -6.05 2.78
CA HIS A 283 -29.95 -5.06 1.75
C HIS A 283 -31.09 -5.54 0.86
#